data_876e7fdc261be0d8218340271e368374
#
_entry.id   876e7fdc261be0d8218340271e368374
#
_cell.length_a   1.000
_cell.length_b   1.000
_cell.length_c   1.000
_cell.angle_alpha   90.00
_cell.angle_beta   90.00
_cell.angle_gamma   90.00
#
_symmetry.space_group_name_H-M   'P 1'
#
loop_
_entity.id
_entity.type
_entity.pdbx_description
1 polymer ?
#
loop_
_entity_poly.entity_id
_entity_poly.type
_entity_poly.pdbx_seq_one_letter_code
_entity_poly.pdbx_strand_id
1 'polypeptide(L)'
;MIMTTLSRSAPPLLRKDMNSTCSTPPVNRRVARQRRRQLHFFHPRPLTGTKLVSASWLLSLLLLLLAVTFSPDEVVTAAAAASSSSAGTSTSTAEVGPDGTIVSQLDYDDYGSDNDDHYDDDDALPCRDDDERCAAWADAGECIKNAGYMGEACRQSCGLCSSHIGLEYGEPQIADGEREDETREAMRKTDEYMKNVVFVKDEYSSVRNDCKNRDSLCSFWAVLGECEANPAYMIIQCAPACQSCEKVNIENRCPLDENGRDILGPGDLNRLFERVTNMEDPYMAQYKPKIVLQPPEGPWVVTLDEFLTPEECDILIRMGSVEGYERSTDVGKRMFDGSYDKHLSDSRTSENSWCRDECYEHPLGKQVFSKIEKLTGIPEKNSEHLQLLKYEVGQYYKSHHDYISFHTKRQCGVRVLTLFLYLNDVSAGGGTKFDKLNITVMPKRGKALLWPSVLDEDPNEIDERTYHQALPVEDGVKYGANAWLHQRDFKTPNDLGCV
;
A
#
# COMPACT_ATOMS: atom_id res chain seq x y z
N MET A 1 54.37 -50.46 26.32
CA MET A 1 53.88 -51.30 25.19
C MET A 1 53.25 -50.34 24.24
N ILE A 2 53.92 -49.71 23.38
CA ILE A 2 54.40 -49.87 22.00
C ILE A 2 53.39 -50.66 21.14
N MET A 3 52.77 -49.93 20.20
CA MET A 3 52.49 -50.30 18.81
C MET A 3 51.71 -49.14 18.18
N THR A 4 52.38 -48.31 17.44
CA THR A 4 52.75 -48.25 16.00
C THR A 4 51.58 -47.92 15.08
N THR A 5 51.69 -46.76 14.55
CA THR A 5 51.08 -46.11 13.38
C THR A 5 51.09 -46.95 12.10
N LEU A 6 50.05 -46.84 11.30
CA LEU A 6 50.11 -47.02 9.84
C LEU A 6 49.32 -45.95 9.13
N SER A 7 50.05 -45.07 8.54
CA SER A 7 49.65 -44.08 7.52
C SER A 7 49.35 -44.81 6.20
N ARG A 8 48.20 -44.48 5.56
CA ARG A 8 48.02 -44.71 4.13
C ARG A 8 47.64 -43.39 3.44
N SER A 9 48.59 -42.92 2.70
CA SER A 9 48.49 -41.85 1.72
C SER A 9 47.66 -42.28 0.51
N ALA A 10 46.70 -41.47 0.10
CA ALA A 10 46.00 -41.54 -1.19
C ALA A 10 46.51 -40.43 -2.13
N PRO A 11 46.59 -40.66 -3.44
CA PRO A 11 47.19 -39.76 -4.41
C PRO A 11 46.31 -38.59 -4.81
N PRO A 12 46.88 -37.48 -5.37
CA PRO A 12 46.17 -36.27 -5.72
C PRO A 12 45.37 -36.43 -7.02
N LEU A 13 44.08 -36.13 -7.00
CA LEU A 13 43.24 -35.97 -8.19
C LEU A 13 43.42 -34.58 -8.79
N LEU A 14 43.74 -34.55 -10.06
CA LEU A 14 43.85 -33.41 -10.96
C LEU A 14 42.60 -32.53 -10.94
N ARG A 15 42.77 -31.26 -10.62
CA ARG A 15 41.79 -30.21 -10.95
C ARG A 15 41.76 -30.00 -12.47
N LYS A 16 40.62 -30.24 -13.07
CA LYS A 16 40.29 -29.68 -14.39
C LYS A 16 39.52 -28.37 -14.16
N ASP A 17 40.14 -27.30 -14.60
CA ASP A 17 39.53 -26.01 -14.75
C ASP A 17 38.40 -26.11 -15.78
N MET A 18 37.17 -25.82 -15.35
CA MET A 18 36.04 -25.51 -16.22
C MET A 18 35.51 -24.14 -15.83
N ASN A 19 36.19 -23.12 -16.30
CA ASN A 19 35.60 -21.80 -16.49
C ASN A 19 34.72 -21.85 -17.74
N SER A 20 33.44 -22.01 -17.58
CA SER A 20 32.45 -21.63 -18.60
C SER A 20 31.57 -20.52 -18.00
N THR A 21 31.95 -19.31 -18.29
CA THR A 21 31.17 -18.10 -18.07
C THR A 21 29.96 -18.14 -18.99
N CYS A 22 28.80 -18.46 -18.42
CA CYS A 22 27.51 -18.22 -19.07
C CYS A 22 27.16 -16.76 -18.84
N SER A 23 27.50 -15.90 -19.79
CA SER A 23 27.10 -14.51 -19.84
C SER A 23 25.67 -14.41 -20.31
N THR A 24 24.73 -14.21 -19.41
CA THR A 24 23.39 -13.71 -19.75
C THR A 24 23.52 -12.27 -20.23
N PRO A 25 22.90 -11.88 -21.35
CA PRO A 25 22.92 -10.49 -21.80
C PRO A 25 22.18 -9.59 -20.81
N PRO A 26 22.65 -8.35 -20.56
CA PRO A 26 21.98 -7.44 -19.66
C PRO A 26 20.60 -7.05 -20.24
N VAL A 27 19.54 -7.37 -19.50
CA VAL A 27 18.20 -6.88 -19.77
C VAL A 27 18.23 -5.36 -19.68
N ASN A 28 17.80 -4.71 -20.73
CA ASN A 28 17.87 -3.26 -20.91
C ASN A 28 16.84 -2.57 -20.00
N ARG A 29 17.20 -2.34 -18.73
CA ARG A 29 16.34 -1.73 -17.68
C ARG A 29 15.73 -0.37 -18.09
N ARG A 30 16.31 0.33 -19.07
CA ARG A 30 15.75 1.59 -19.58
C ARG A 30 14.43 1.42 -20.32
N VAL A 31 14.22 0.31 -21.02
CA VAL A 31 12.99 0.04 -21.78
C VAL A 31 11.85 -0.29 -20.83
N ALA A 32 12.10 -1.05 -19.76
CA ALA A 32 11.09 -1.36 -18.74
C ALA A 32 10.61 -0.09 -17.99
N ARG A 33 11.54 0.84 -17.67
CA ARG A 33 11.18 2.12 -17.02
C ARG A 33 10.33 3.04 -17.92
N GLN A 34 10.60 3.07 -19.21
CA GLN A 34 9.83 3.89 -20.15
C GLN A 34 8.41 3.35 -20.33
N ARG A 35 8.23 2.02 -20.25
CA ARG A 35 6.91 1.36 -20.30
C ARG A 35 6.10 1.55 -19.01
N ARG A 36 6.70 1.46 -17.80
CA ARG A 36 6.02 1.80 -16.55
C ARG A 36 5.47 3.22 -16.53
N ARG A 37 6.21 4.21 -17.09
CA ARG A 37 5.72 5.59 -17.21
C ARG A 37 4.51 5.73 -18.15
N GLN A 38 4.35 4.88 -19.15
CA GLN A 38 3.18 4.90 -20.03
C GLN A 38 1.92 4.34 -19.38
N LEU A 39 2.04 3.33 -18.49
CA LEU A 39 0.90 2.73 -17.80
C LEU A 39 0.31 3.60 -16.68
N HIS A 40 1.09 4.52 -16.09
CA HIS A 40 0.58 5.48 -15.12
C HIS A 40 -0.16 6.69 -15.73
N PHE A 41 -0.22 6.84 -17.06
CA PHE A 41 -0.81 8.00 -17.74
C PHE A 41 -2.23 7.78 -18.29
N PHE A 42 -2.84 6.62 -18.12
CA PHE A 42 -4.21 6.37 -18.60
C PHE A 42 -5.27 6.49 -17.49
N HIS A 43 -5.35 7.66 -16.85
CA HIS A 43 -6.61 8.16 -16.32
C HIS A 43 -7.08 9.27 -17.28
N PRO A 44 -8.32 9.24 -17.78
CA PRO A 44 -8.82 10.28 -18.66
C PRO A 44 -8.96 11.58 -17.87
N ARG A 45 -8.06 12.53 -18.12
CA ARG A 45 -8.28 13.93 -17.72
C ARG A 45 -9.20 14.59 -18.75
N PRO A 46 -10.19 15.40 -18.32
CA PRO A 46 -11.04 16.14 -19.27
C PRO A 46 -10.19 17.15 -20.04
N LEU A 47 -10.35 17.13 -21.35
CA LEU A 47 -9.74 18.09 -22.28
C LEU A 47 -10.37 19.47 -22.09
N THR A 48 -9.67 20.41 -21.45
CA THR A 48 -9.94 21.83 -21.63
C THR A 48 -8.61 22.58 -21.67
N GLY A 49 -8.35 23.28 -22.74
CA GLY A 49 -7.32 24.31 -22.72
C GLY A 49 -6.48 24.43 -23.99
N THR A 50 -7.02 25.14 -24.96
CA THR A 50 -6.32 25.76 -26.07
C THR A 50 -5.11 26.57 -25.61
N LYS A 51 -3.95 26.34 -26.25
CA LYS A 51 -2.75 27.16 -26.11
C LYS A 51 -3.02 28.56 -26.63
N LEU A 52 -2.87 29.57 -25.78
CA LEU A 52 -2.67 30.97 -26.19
C LEU A 52 -1.34 31.45 -25.59
N VAL A 53 -0.48 31.89 -26.50
CA VAL A 53 0.85 32.43 -26.25
C VAL A 53 0.74 33.87 -25.78
N SER A 54 1.46 34.19 -24.69
CA SER A 54 1.98 35.50 -24.28
C SER A 54 1.17 36.78 -24.54
N ALA A 55 0.53 37.29 -23.49
CA ALA A 55 0.28 38.71 -23.30
C ALA A 55 0.31 39.07 -21.79
N SER A 56 1.49 38.94 -21.18
CA SER A 56 1.69 39.13 -19.72
C SER A 56 2.37 40.46 -19.36
N TRP A 57 2.31 41.47 -20.20
CA TRP A 57 2.95 42.78 -19.94
C TRP A 57 2.02 44.01 -19.94
N LEU A 58 0.70 43.82 -20.12
CA LEU A 58 -0.26 44.92 -20.18
C LEU A 58 -1.30 44.96 -19.07
N LEU A 59 -1.34 43.95 -18.17
CA LEU A 59 -2.32 43.96 -17.05
C LEU A 59 -1.75 44.49 -15.72
N SER A 60 -0.45 44.69 -15.60
CA SER A 60 0.17 45.24 -14.37
C SER A 60 0.09 46.77 -14.27
N LEU A 61 -0.34 47.48 -15.30
CA LEU A 61 -0.46 48.96 -15.28
C LEU A 61 -1.89 49.47 -15.01
N LEU A 62 -2.91 48.61 -15.07
CA LEU A 62 -4.31 49.01 -14.88
C LEU A 62 -4.83 48.78 -13.44
N LEU A 63 -4.12 48.06 -12.57
CA LEU A 63 -4.48 47.78 -11.19
C LEU A 63 -3.89 48.78 -10.18
N LEU A 64 -3.09 49.73 -10.64
CA LEU A 64 -2.46 50.79 -9.76
C LEU A 64 -3.23 52.12 -9.76
N LEU A 65 -4.37 52.24 -10.42
CA LEU A 65 -5.13 53.47 -10.54
C LEU A 65 -6.54 53.45 -9.90
N LEU A 66 -6.91 52.36 -9.15
CA LEU A 66 -8.23 52.24 -8.50
C LEU A 66 -8.17 52.07 -6.97
N ALA A 67 -7.06 52.47 -6.35
CA ALA A 67 -6.92 52.43 -4.87
C ALA A 67 -6.93 53.83 -4.26
N VAL A 68 -7.95 54.62 -4.56
CA VAL A 68 -8.27 55.83 -3.75
C VAL A 68 -9.79 55.93 -3.67
N THR A 69 -10.26 56.14 -2.42
CA THR A 69 -11.62 56.40 -1.96
C THR A 69 -12.54 55.21 -1.70
N PHE A 70 -12.68 54.85 -0.45
CA PHE A 70 -13.89 54.98 0.36
C PHE A 70 -13.58 54.58 1.83
N SER A 71 -13.96 55.48 2.73
CA SER A 71 -13.85 55.42 4.20
C SER A 71 -15.10 54.78 4.83
N PRO A 72 -15.03 54.32 6.10
CA PRO A 72 -16.05 53.43 6.69
C PRO A 72 -17.19 54.19 7.35
N ASP A 73 -18.32 53.52 7.46
CA ASP A 73 -19.31 53.58 8.55
C ASP A 73 -20.66 53.09 8.05
N GLU A 74 -21.13 51.98 8.59
CA GLU A 74 -22.48 51.89 9.16
C GLU A 74 -22.73 50.45 9.71
N VAL A 75 -22.99 50.44 11.01
CA VAL A 75 -23.51 49.33 11.80
C VAL A 75 -25.03 49.25 11.59
N VAL A 76 -25.58 48.13 11.18
CA VAL A 76 -26.98 47.80 11.40
C VAL A 76 -27.14 46.35 11.86
N THR A 77 -27.63 46.25 13.08
CA THR A 77 -28.14 45.08 13.79
C THR A 77 -29.44 44.58 13.15
N ALA A 78 -29.61 43.29 12.99
CA ALA A 78 -30.94 42.66 12.91
C ALA A 78 -30.95 41.31 13.61
N ALA A 79 -31.97 41.17 14.42
CA ALA A 79 -32.18 40.13 15.43
C ALA A 79 -32.71 38.81 14.92
N ALA A 80 -32.57 37.83 15.80
CA ALA A 80 -33.04 36.49 15.86
C ALA A 80 -34.46 36.17 15.35
N ALA A 81 -34.61 34.98 14.76
CA ALA A 81 -35.85 34.21 14.88
C ALA A 81 -35.48 32.73 15.12
N ALA A 82 -35.85 32.27 16.30
CA ALA A 82 -35.78 30.90 16.74
C ALA A 82 -36.95 30.08 16.15
N SER A 83 -36.69 28.87 15.69
CA SER A 83 -37.74 27.86 15.59
C SER A 83 -37.22 26.56 16.22
N SER A 84 -37.91 26.18 17.28
CA SER A 84 -37.77 24.99 18.07
C SER A 84 -38.30 23.75 17.32
N SER A 85 -37.55 22.63 17.35
CA SER A 85 -38.16 21.32 17.21
C SER A 85 -37.45 20.32 18.14
N SER A 86 -38.26 19.65 18.88
CA SER A 86 -38.16 18.75 20.00
C SER A 86 -37.10 17.64 19.90
N ALA A 87 -36.35 17.52 20.98
CA ALA A 87 -35.49 16.38 21.32
C ALA A 87 -36.33 15.19 21.83
N GLY A 88 -36.15 14.04 21.21
CA GLY A 88 -36.58 12.78 21.79
C GLY A 88 -35.39 12.14 22.54
N THR A 89 -35.45 12.17 23.84
CA THR A 89 -34.54 11.47 24.77
C THR A 89 -34.94 10.00 24.85
N SER A 90 -34.08 9.09 24.38
CA SER A 90 -34.15 7.68 24.74
C SER A 90 -33.08 7.38 25.79
N THR A 91 -33.52 7.22 27.03
CA THR A 91 -32.73 6.69 28.14
C THR A 91 -32.63 5.17 28.02
N SER A 92 -31.43 4.63 27.81
CA SER A 92 -31.14 3.21 28.03
C SER A 92 -30.62 3.03 29.45
N THR A 93 -31.39 2.33 30.27
CA THR A 93 -31.00 1.88 31.61
C THR A 93 -30.19 0.59 31.50
N ALA A 94 -28.96 0.60 32.03
CA ALA A 94 -28.16 -0.61 32.19
C ALA A 94 -28.64 -1.32 33.51
N GLU A 95 -28.98 -2.59 33.40
CA GLU A 95 -29.26 -3.42 34.57
C GLU A 95 -27.98 -4.03 35.13
N VAL A 96 -27.75 -3.87 36.40
CA VAL A 96 -26.64 -4.44 37.17
C VAL A 96 -27.13 -5.70 37.85
N GLY A 97 -26.47 -6.85 37.61
CA GLY A 97 -26.76 -8.11 38.29
C GLY A 97 -26.34 -8.09 39.77
N PRO A 98 -26.84 -9.03 40.59
CA PRO A 98 -26.73 -8.97 42.05
C PRO A 98 -25.32 -9.24 42.60
N ASP A 99 -24.29 -9.44 41.81
CA ASP A 99 -22.90 -9.73 42.22
C ASP A 99 -21.87 -8.66 41.78
N GLY A 100 -22.31 -7.56 41.19
CA GLY A 100 -21.46 -6.40 40.94
C GLY A 100 -20.43 -6.56 39.81
N THR A 101 -20.53 -7.57 38.99
CA THR A 101 -19.63 -7.75 37.84
C THR A 101 -20.23 -7.16 36.54
N ILE A 102 -19.49 -6.24 35.94
CA ILE A 102 -19.76 -5.73 34.58
C ILE A 102 -19.06 -6.67 33.58
N VAL A 103 -19.84 -7.49 32.90
CA VAL A 103 -19.33 -8.34 31.80
C VAL A 103 -19.65 -7.64 30.49
N SER A 104 -18.63 -7.07 29.88
CA SER A 104 -18.68 -6.68 28.48
C SER A 104 -18.13 -7.82 27.62
N GLN A 105 -19.01 -8.72 27.26
CA GLN A 105 -18.74 -9.74 26.25
C GLN A 105 -19.29 -9.22 24.92
N LEU A 106 -18.44 -8.90 24.00
CA LEU A 106 -18.78 -8.79 22.59
C LEU A 106 -18.56 -10.17 21.98
N ASP A 107 -19.59 -10.99 22.04
CA ASP A 107 -19.67 -12.24 21.30
C ASP A 107 -19.80 -11.93 19.80
N TYR A 108 -18.84 -12.42 19.06
CA TYR A 108 -18.81 -12.43 17.60
C TYR A 108 -19.44 -13.77 17.17
N ASP A 109 -20.76 -13.82 17.16
CA ASP A 109 -21.47 -14.98 16.61
C ASP A 109 -22.55 -14.53 15.64
N ASP A 110 -22.43 -15.12 14.45
CA ASP A 110 -23.51 -15.57 13.59
C ASP A 110 -24.48 -14.50 13.03
N TYR A 111 -24.11 -13.93 11.87
CA TYR A 111 -25.11 -13.50 10.90
C TYR A 111 -25.42 -14.66 9.97
N GLY A 112 -26.48 -15.36 10.34
CA GLY A 112 -27.12 -16.35 9.50
C GLY A 112 -27.48 -15.78 8.13
N SER A 113 -27.03 -16.49 7.14
CA SER A 113 -27.42 -16.43 5.75
C SER A 113 -28.87 -16.90 5.64
N ASP A 114 -29.81 -15.97 5.47
CA ASP A 114 -31.12 -16.23 4.91
C ASP A 114 -31.57 -14.99 4.12
N ASN A 115 -31.09 -14.89 2.91
CA ASN A 115 -31.79 -14.26 1.80
C ASN A 115 -31.40 -15.04 0.54
N ASP A 116 -32.10 -16.10 0.29
CA ASP A 116 -32.28 -16.66 -1.04
C ASP A 116 -33.06 -15.63 -1.88
N ASP A 117 -32.38 -14.61 -2.33
CA ASP A 117 -32.84 -13.85 -3.49
C ASP A 117 -32.55 -14.71 -4.71
N HIS A 118 -33.56 -15.45 -5.09
CA HIS A 118 -33.68 -16.09 -6.40
C HIS A 118 -33.61 -14.96 -7.44
N TYR A 119 -32.41 -14.65 -7.92
CA TYR A 119 -32.23 -13.91 -9.16
C TYR A 119 -32.65 -14.86 -10.28
N ASP A 120 -33.84 -14.65 -10.79
CA ASP A 120 -34.29 -15.28 -12.03
C ASP A 120 -33.32 -14.89 -13.14
N ASP A 121 -32.69 -15.89 -13.78
CA ASP A 121 -31.71 -15.80 -14.88
C ASP A 121 -32.35 -15.26 -16.21
N ASP A 122 -33.47 -14.58 -16.14
CA ASP A 122 -34.24 -14.10 -17.32
C ASP A 122 -33.89 -12.65 -17.75
N ASP A 123 -32.96 -11.95 -17.07
CA ASP A 123 -32.57 -10.58 -17.42
C ASP A 123 -31.29 -10.50 -18.32
N ALA A 124 -30.89 -11.56 -18.96
CA ALA A 124 -29.88 -11.49 -20.02
C ALA A 124 -30.43 -10.69 -21.19
N LEU A 125 -29.92 -9.48 -21.41
CA LEU A 125 -30.30 -8.63 -22.54
C LEU A 125 -30.25 -9.44 -23.85
N PRO A 126 -31.34 -9.41 -24.66
CA PRO A 126 -31.39 -10.21 -25.88
C PRO A 126 -30.26 -9.85 -26.82
N CYS A 127 -29.61 -10.88 -27.38
CA CYS A 127 -28.52 -10.72 -28.34
C CYS A 127 -29.06 -10.31 -29.71
N ARG A 128 -29.39 -9.03 -29.88
CA ARG A 128 -29.87 -8.43 -31.08
C ARG A 128 -29.45 -6.98 -31.20
N ASP A 129 -29.55 -6.44 -32.39
CA ASP A 129 -29.46 -5.01 -32.60
C ASP A 129 -30.85 -4.40 -32.43
N ASP A 130 -30.96 -3.35 -31.65
CA ASP A 130 -32.21 -2.63 -31.39
C ASP A 130 -32.40 -1.45 -32.38
N ASP A 131 -31.41 -1.15 -33.22
CA ASP A 131 -31.42 -0.10 -34.24
C ASP A 131 -30.91 -0.65 -35.59
N GLU A 132 -31.64 -0.37 -36.68
CA GLU A 132 -31.29 -0.81 -38.01
C GLU A 132 -29.94 -0.25 -38.56
N ARG A 133 -29.42 0.80 -37.92
CA ARG A 133 -28.14 1.42 -38.27
C ARG A 133 -26.94 0.79 -37.60
N CYS A 134 -27.16 -0.16 -36.70
CA CYS A 134 -26.07 -0.79 -35.92
C CYS A 134 -24.93 -1.32 -36.78
N ALA A 135 -25.24 -2.01 -37.86
CA ALA A 135 -24.23 -2.54 -38.77
C ALA A 135 -23.38 -1.41 -39.39
N ALA A 136 -24.01 -0.32 -39.86
CA ALA A 136 -23.30 0.81 -40.43
C ALA A 136 -22.43 1.55 -39.38
N TRP A 137 -22.90 1.65 -38.15
CA TRP A 137 -22.14 2.24 -37.05
C TRP A 137 -20.98 1.35 -36.62
N ALA A 138 -21.17 0.04 -36.61
CA ALA A 138 -20.07 -0.89 -36.32
C ALA A 138 -18.95 -0.78 -37.39
N ASP A 139 -19.31 -0.73 -38.69
CA ASP A 139 -18.38 -0.50 -39.76
C ASP A 139 -17.65 0.87 -39.68
N ALA A 140 -18.30 1.88 -39.09
CA ALA A 140 -17.72 3.19 -38.85
C ALA A 140 -16.85 3.22 -37.53
N GLY A 141 -16.70 2.10 -36.84
CA GLY A 141 -15.91 1.97 -35.62
C GLY A 141 -16.59 2.55 -34.37
N GLU A 142 -17.92 2.72 -34.41
CA GLU A 142 -18.67 3.26 -33.26
C GLU A 142 -18.74 2.29 -32.09
N CYS A 143 -18.53 0.99 -32.29
CA CYS A 143 -18.44 0.01 -31.19
C CYS A 143 -17.35 0.38 -30.18
N ILE A 144 -16.31 1.08 -30.59
CA ILE A 144 -15.22 1.55 -29.73
C ILE A 144 -15.45 3.00 -29.30
N LYS A 145 -15.84 3.87 -30.25
CA LYS A 145 -15.99 5.31 -29.99
C LYS A 145 -17.17 5.64 -29.08
N ASN A 146 -18.21 4.84 -29.14
CA ASN A 146 -19.46 5.00 -28.38
C ASN A 146 -19.87 3.67 -27.72
N ALA A 147 -18.92 3.05 -27.01
CA ALA A 147 -19.03 1.72 -26.45
C ALA A 147 -20.26 1.53 -25.53
N GLY A 148 -20.65 2.57 -24.78
CA GLY A 148 -21.82 2.51 -23.90
C GLY A 148 -23.13 2.26 -24.65
N TYR A 149 -23.45 3.11 -25.64
CA TYR A 149 -24.66 2.94 -26.46
C TYR A 149 -24.60 1.71 -27.34
N MET A 150 -23.48 1.51 -28.05
CA MET A 150 -23.31 0.37 -28.95
C MET A 150 -23.31 -0.97 -28.22
N GLY A 151 -22.81 -1.00 -26.98
CA GLY A 151 -22.82 -2.18 -26.13
C GLY A 151 -24.20 -2.59 -25.65
N GLU A 152 -25.15 -1.68 -25.56
CA GLU A 152 -26.54 -1.94 -25.20
C GLU A 152 -27.45 -2.15 -26.42
N ALA A 153 -27.38 -1.23 -27.39
CA ALA A 153 -28.33 -1.16 -28.49
C ALA A 153 -27.87 -1.90 -29.77
N CYS A 154 -26.57 -2.21 -29.94
CA CYS A 154 -26.01 -2.77 -31.18
C CYS A 154 -25.17 -4.03 -30.91
N ARG A 155 -25.56 -4.86 -29.99
CA ARG A 155 -24.79 -6.02 -29.50
C ARG A 155 -24.42 -7.00 -30.59
N GLN A 156 -25.35 -7.26 -31.53
CA GLN A 156 -25.12 -8.20 -32.64
C GLN A 156 -24.08 -7.66 -33.61
N SER A 157 -24.23 -6.42 -34.07
CA SER A 157 -23.31 -5.79 -35.03
C SER A 157 -21.92 -5.53 -34.45
N CYS A 158 -21.82 -5.29 -33.13
CA CYS A 158 -20.55 -5.14 -32.44
C CYS A 158 -19.87 -6.48 -32.06
N GLY A 159 -20.46 -7.62 -32.45
CA GLY A 159 -19.92 -8.95 -32.13
C GLY A 159 -20.02 -9.32 -30.64
N LEU A 160 -20.80 -8.59 -29.88
CA LEU A 160 -20.98 -8.81 -28.42
C LEU A 160 -21.98 -9.94 -28.12
N CYS A 161 -22.58 -10.50 -29.16
CA CYS A 161 -23.51 -11.62 -29.08
C CYS A 161 -22.88 -13.01 -29.20
N SER A 162 -21.75 -13.10 -29.76
CA SER A 162 -21.08 -14.38 -29.92
C SER A 162 -20.15 -14.63 -28.74
N SER A 163 -20.62 -15.53 -27.97
CA SER A 163 -19.96 -16.24 -26.89
C SER A 163 -20.12 -15.65 -25.50
N HIS A 164 -20.71 -16.45 -24.67
CA HIS A 164 -20.59 -16.45 -23.22
C HIS A 164 -19.13 -16.43 -22.69
N ILE A 165 -18.17 -16.16 -23.57
CA ILE A 165 -16.71 -16.21 -23.30
C ILE A 165 -16.26 -15.02 -22.45
N GLY A 166 -16.96 -13.90 -22.47
CA GLY A 166 -16.51 -12.69 -21.77
C GLY A 166 -17.12 -12.50 -20.38
N LEU A 167 -18.36 -12.95 -20.17
CA LEU A 167 -19.08 -12.70 -18.92
C LEU A 167 -18.80 -13.73 -17.81
N GLU A 168 -18.48 -14.99 -18.20
CA GLU A 168 -18.19 -16.05 -17.22
C GLU A 168 -16.86 -15.84 -16.50
N TYR A 169 -15.90 -15.12 -17.12
CA TYR A 169 -14.53 -14.95 -16.59
C TYR A 169 -14.17 -13.50 -16.30
N GLY A 170 -15.14 -12.62 -16.15
CA GLY A 170 -14.95 -11.21 -15.81
C GLY A 170 -15.22 -10.26 -16.98
N GLU A 171 -14.48 -9.13 -17.03
CA GLU A 171 -14.67 -8.09 -18.02
C GLU A 171 -14.44 -8.59 -19.46
N PRO A 172 -15.27 -8.17 -20.43
CA PRO A 172 -15.07 -8.47 -21.85
C PRO A 172 -13.69 -8.00 -22.30
N GLN A 173 -12.95 -8.89 -22.95
CA GLN A 173 -11.58 -8.57 -23.38
C GLN A 173 -11.56 -7.87 -24.73
N ILE A 174 -10.69 -6.86 -24.87
CA ILE A 174 -10.50 -6.08 -26.10
C ILE A 174 -9.29 -6.62 -26.85
N ALA A 175 -9.48 -6.94 -28.13
CA ALA A 175 -8.42 -7.33 -29.04
C ALA A 175 -8.48 -6.47 -30.29
N ASP A 176 -7.84 -5.30 -30.25
CA ASP A 176 -7.71 -4.37 -31.35
C ASP A 176 -6.29 -3.78 -31.40
N GLY A 177 -5.92 -3.20 -32.56
CA GLY A 177 -4.64 -2.54 -32.74
C GLY A 177 -3.48 -3.44 -33.19
N GLU A 178 -2.24 -3.03 -32.88
CA GLU A 178 -1.02 -3.61 -33.48
C GLU A 178 -0.80 -5.11 -33.16
N ARG A 179 -1.44 -5.65 -32.10
CA ARG A 179 -1.26 -7.04 -31.66
C ARG A 179 -2.60 -7.78 -31.55
N GLU A 180 -3.54 -7.45 -32.39
CA GLU A 180 -4.89 -8.02 -32.38
C GLU A 180 -4.88 -9.55 -32.45
N ASP A 181 -4.16 -10.13 -33.42
CA ASP A 181 -4.12 -11.58 -33.61
C ASP A 181 -3.52 -12.31 -32.39
N GLU A 182 -2.43 -11.76 -31.81
CA GLU A 182 -1.80 -12.32 -30.64
C GLU A 182 -2.73 -12.24 -29.39
N THR A 183 -3.48 -11.13 -29.28
CA THR A 183 -4.44 -10.93 -28.19
C THR A 183 -5.63 -11.88 -28.32
N ARG A 184 -6.17 -12.08 -29.52
CA ARG A 184 -7.22 -13.06 -29.80
C ARG A 184 -6.76 -14.50 -29.46
N GLU A 185 -5.51 -14.82 -29.77
CA GLU A 185 -4.93 -16.13 -29.41
C GLU A 185 -4.77 -16.27 -27.87
N ALA A 186 -4.39 -15.20 -27.17
CA ALA A 186 -4.35 -15.20 -25.71
C ALA A 186 -5.75 -15.40 -25.11
N MET A 187 -6.78 -14.74 -25.65
CA MET A 187 -8.18 -14.94 -25.24
C MET A 187 -8.63 -16.39 -25.45
N ARG A 188 -8.30 -16.99 -26.59
CA ARG A 188 -8.61 -18.41 -26.88
C ARG A 188 -7.93 -19.36 -25.88
N LYS A 189 -6.67 -19.11 -25.55
CA LYS A 189 -5.93 -19.89 -24.53
C LYS A 189 -6.53 -19.70 -23.14
N THR A 190 -6.97 -18.51 -22.82
CA THR A 190 -7.68 -18.21 -21.56
C THR A 190 -8.96 -19.02 -21.47
N ASP A 191 -9.77 -19.06 -22.54
CA ASP A 191 -11.01 -19.84 -22.59
C ASP A 191 -10.75 -21.35 -22.42
N GLU A 192 -9.74 -21.89 -23.13
CA GLU A 192 -9.33 -23.29 -22.98
C GLU A 192 -8.86 -23.60 -21.56
N TYR A 193 -8.07 -22.73 -20.95
CA TYR A 193 -7.63 -22.89 -19.56
C TYR A 193 -8.80 -22.88 -18.58
N MET A 194 -9.71 -21.94 -18.70
CA MET A 194 -10.89 -21.88 -17.84
C MET A 194 -11.77 -23.12 -17.98
N LYS A 195 -12.13 -23.51 -19.21
CA LYS A 195 -13.01 -24.66 -19.48
C LYS A 195 -12.41 -26.00 -19.12
N ASN A 196 -11.13 -26.22 -19.43
CA ASN A 196 -10.52 -27.54 -19.33
C ASN A 196 -9.72 -27.75 -18.04
N VAL A 197 -9.40 -26.69 -17.31
CA VAL A 197 -8.61 -26.74 -16.07
C VAL A 197 -9.41 -26.22 -14.89
N VAL A 198 -9.78 -24.92 -14.90
CA VAL A 198 -10.34 -24.27 -13.71
C VAL A 198 -11.73 -24.79 -13.35
N PHE A 199 -12.62 -24.97 -14.34
CA PHE A 199 -13.98 -25.45 -14.09
C PHE A 199 -14.09 -26.96 -13.89
N VAL A 200 -13.08 -27.72 -14.28
CA VAL A 200 -13.12 -29.20 -14.22
C VAL A 200 -12.41 -29.76 -12.99
N LYS A 201 -11.28 -29.15 -12.58
CA LYS A 201 -10.46 -29.71 -11.51
C LYS A 201 -10.91 -29.20 -10.13
N ASP A 202 -11.06 -30.10 -9.18
CA ASP A 202 -11.52 -29.82 -7.83
C ASP A 202 -10.55 -28.90 -7.04
N GLU A 203 -9.27 -28.93 -7.37
CA GLU A 203 -8.24 -28.06 -6.75
C GLU A 203 -8.54 -26.55 -6.90
N TYR A 204 -9.33 -26.17 -7.90
CA TYR A 204 -9.73 -24.78 -8.15
C TYR A 204 -11.07 -24.41 -7.51
N SER A 205 -11.77 -25.34 -6.84
CA SER A 205 -13.13 -25.11 -6.31
C SER A 205 -13.25 -23.89 -5.43
N SER A 206 -12.24 -23.62 -4.59
CA SER A 206 -12.21 -22.47 -3.65
C SER A 206 -11.93 -21.12 -4.32
N VAL A 207 -11.38 -21.08 -5.52
CA VAL A 207 -10.98 -19.85 -6.22
C VAL A 207 -11.70 -19.64 -7.55
N ARG A 208 -12.45 -20.64 -8.01
CA ARG A 208 -13.11 -20.67 -9.32
C ARG A 208 -13.97 -19.45 -9.58
N ASN A 209 -14.80 -19.07 -8.61
CA ASN A 209 -15.72 -17.92 -8.72
C ASN A 209 -15.01 -16.57 -8.71
N ASP A 210 -13.82 -16.51 -8.12
CA ASP A 210 -13.01 -15.30 -7.99
C ASP A 210 -11.95 -15.16 -9.09
N CYS A 211 -11.72 -16.20 -9.86
CA CYS A 211 -10.80 -16.18 -11.00
C CYS A 211 -11.43 -15.51 -12.20
N LYS A 212 -11.28 -14.18 -12.29
CA LYS A 212 -11.89 -13.32 -13.31
C LYS A 212 -10.87 -12.32 -13.84
N ASN A 213 -10.96 -12.00 -15.14
CA ASN A 213 -10.31 -10.81 -15.67
C ASN A 213 -11.11 -9.58 -15.21
N ARG A 214 -10.52 -8.71 -14.41
CA ARG A 214 -11.17 -7.51 -13.86
C ARG A 214 -10.85 -6.23 -14.63
N ASP A 215 -10.20 -6.39 -15.77
CA ASP A 215 -9.90 -5.31 -16.72
C ASP A 215 -10.02 -5.84 -18.15
N SER A 216 -10.56 -5.03 -19.05
CA SER A 216 -10.76 -5.38 -20.45
C SER A 216 -9.45 -5.57 -21.25
N LEU A 217 -8.32 -5.13 -20.71
CA LEU A 217 -7.00 -5.22 -21.33
C LEU A 217 -6.15 -6.38 -20.81
N CYS A 218 -6.67 -7.22 -19.91
CA CYS A 218 -5.92 -8.33 -19.31
C CYS A 218 -5.23 -9.22 -20.34
N SER A 219 -5.94 -9.62 -21.41
CA SER A 219 -5.40 -10.47 -22.47
C SER A 219 -4.30 -9.76 -23.26
N PHE A 220 -4.46 -8.47 -23.53
CA PHE A 220 -3.44 -7.65 -24.20
C PHE A 220 -2.18 -7.51 -23.33
N TRP A 221 -2.34 -7.21 -22.05
CA TRP A 221 -1.20 -7.11 -21.11
C TRP A 221 -0.47 -8.45 -20.95
N ALA A 222 -1.20 -9.57 -20.94
CA ALA A 222 -0.55 -10.89 -20.93
C ALA A 222 0.33 -11.12 -22.16
N VAL A 223 -0.11 -10.69 -23.34
CA VAL A 223 0.71 -10.73 -24.58
C VAL A 223 1.95 -9.84 -24.49
N LEU A 224 1.86 -8.71 -23.75
CA LEU A 224 3.01 -7.83 -23.50
C LEU A 224 4.00 -8.38 -22.46
N GLY A 225 3.69 -9.50 -21.80
CA GLY A 225 4.53 -10.12 -20.77
C GLY A 225 4.36 -9.51 -19.38
N GLU A 226 3.24 -8.80 -19.13
CA GLU A 226 2.99 -8.16 -17.84
C GLU A 226 2.70 -9.18 -16.73
N CYS A 227 2.33 -10.42 -17.07
CA CYS A 227 2.16 -11.48 -16.05
C CYS A 227 3.44 -11.72 -15.23
N GLU A 228 4.63 -11.60 -15.87
CA GLU A 228 5.93 -11.71 -15.24
C GLU A 228 6.52 -10.37 -14.81
N ALA A 229 6.19 -9.30 -15.56
CA ALA A 229 6.73 -7.97 -15.28
C ALA A 229 6.01 -7.24 -14.14
N ASN A 230 4.71 -7.53 -13.93
CA ASN A 230 3.86 -6.93 -12.92
C ASN A 230 2.99 -7.98 -12.21
N PRO A 231 3.59 -8.99 -11.56
CA PRO A 231 2.84 -10.13 -11.01
C PRO A 231 1.88 -9.71 -9.88
N ALA A 232 2.20 -8.71 -9.07
CA ALA A 232 1.35 -8.25 -7.98
C ALA A 232 -0.05 -7.79 -8.44
N TYR A 233 -0.15 -7.25 -9.64
CA TYR A 233 -1.42 -6.87 -10.25
C TYR A 233 -2.00 -8.00 -11.10
N MET A 234 -1.21 -8.51 -12.04
CA MET A 234 -1.69 -9.39 -13.10
C MET A 234 -2.18 -10.75 -12.60
N ILE A 235 -1.49 -11.33 -11.60
CA ILE A 235 -1.87 -12.64 -11.03
C ILE A 235 -3.24 -12.59 -10.34
N ILE A 236 -3.66 -11.41 -9.85
CA ILE A 236 -4.92 -11.22 -9.12
C ILE A 236 -6.00 -10.67 -10.04
N GLN A 237 -5.71 -9.55 -10.72
CA GLN A 237 -6.71 -8.83 -11.51
C GLN A 237 -6.93 -9.42 -12.89
N CYS A 238 -5.95 -10.17 -13.41
CA CYS A 238 -5.95 -10.78 -14.73
C CYS A 238 -5.64 -12.29 -14.67
N ALA A 239 -6.04 -12.95 -13.60
CA ALA A 239 -5.69 -14.35 -13.32
C ALA A 239 -6.01 -15.34 -14.46
N PRO A 240 -7.18 -15.25 -15.13
CA PRO A 240 -7.47 -16.09 -16.29
C PRO A 240 -6.48 -15.88 -17.45
N ALA A 241 -6.21 -14.61 -17.80
CA ALA A 241 -5.29 -14.27 -18.90
C ALA A 241 -3.85 -14.72 -18.61
N CYS A 242 -3.44 -14.69 -17.35
CA CYS A 242 -2.12 -15.17 -16.90
C CYS A 242 -2.11 -16.67 -16.54
N GLN A 243 -3.24 -17.38 -16.66
CA GLN A 243 -3.40 -18.78 -16.29
C GLN A 243 -2.90 -19.08 -14.87
N SER A 244 -3.27 -18.24 -13.93
CA SER A 244 -2.79 -18.23 -12.54
C SER A 244 -3.92 -18.27 -11.49
N CYS A 245 -5.08 -18.87 -11.84
CA CYS A 245 -6.26 -18.93 -10.96
C CYS A 245 -5.96 -19.52 -9.58
N GLU A 246 -5.06 -20.50 -9.48
CA GLU A 246 -4.66 -21.09 -8.22
C GLU A 246 -4.00 -20.07 -7.26
N LYS A 247 -3.44 -19.00 -7.83
CA LYS A 247 -2.76 -17.93 -7.09
C LYS A 247 -3.66 -16.76 -6.71
N VAL A 248 -4.95 -16.76 -7.07
CA VAL A 248 -5.89 -15.73 -6.67
C VAL A 248 -5.95 -15.65 -5.15
N ASN A 249 -6.07 -16.78 -4.45
CA ASN A 249 -6.02 -16.81 -3.00
C ASN A 249 -4.59 -16.54 -2.52
N ILE A 250 -4.44 -15.60 -1.58
CA ILE A 250 -3.14 -15.20 -1.03
C ILE A 250 -2.42 -16.38 -0.33
N GLU A 251 -3.13 -17.31 0.28
CA GLU A 251 -2.52 -18.46 0.94
C GLU A 251 -1.82 -19.39 -0.06
N ASN A 252 -2.38 -19.54 -1.28
CA ASN A 252 -1.78 -20.31 -2.36
C ASN A 252 -0.64 -19.54 -3.07
N ARG A 253 -0.82 -18.21 -3.23
CA ARG A 253 0.16 -17.33 -3.88
C ARG A 253 1.39 -17.15 -3.01
N CYS A 254 1.20 -17.08 -1.71
CA CYS A 254 2.16 -16.62 -0.72
C CYS A 254 2.24 -17.59 0.48
N PRO A 255 2.56 -18.86 0.26
CA PRO A 255 2.68 -19.81 1.36
C PRO A 255 3.74 -19.33 2.34
N LEU A 256 3.52 -19.57 3.62
CA LEU A 256 4.51 -19.27 4.66
C LEU A 256 5.76 -20.14 4.40
N ASP A 257 6.92 -19.53 4.51
CA ASP A 257 8.18 -20.24 4.54
C ASP A 257 8.39 -20.85 5.94
N GLU A 258 8.17 -22.15 6.06
CA GLU A 258 8.37 -22.90 7.32
C GLU A 258 9.83 -22.82 7.84
N ASN A 259 10.77 -22.50 6.96
CA ASN A 259 12.19 -22.33 7.31
C ASN A 259 12.56 -20.83 7.47
N GLY A 260 11.61 -19.94 7.27
CA GLY A 260 11.78 -18.49 7.44
C GLY A 260 12.21 -18.18 8.88
N ARG A 261 13.40 -17.57 9.02
CA ARG A 261 13.93 -17.21 10.33
C ARG A 261 13.53 -15.80 10.68
N ASP A 262 13.00 -15.64 11.88
CA ASP A 262 12.79 -14.34 12.47
C ASP A 262 14.14 -13.66 12.72
N ILE A 263 14.21 -12.35 12.45
CA ILE A 263 15.43 -11.56 12.64
C ILE A 263 15.67 -11.27 14.13
N LEU A 264 14.60 -11.18 14.92
CA LEU A 264 14.65 -10.96 16.36
C LEU A 264 14.06 -12.17 17.10
N GLY A 265 14.84 -12.72 18.03
CA GLY A 265 14.40 -13.67 19.01
C GLY A 265 14.28 -13.04 20.41
N PRO A 266 13.90 -13.84 21.43
CA PRO A 266 13.80 -13.37 22.82
C PRO A 266 15.09 -12.70 23.31
N GLY A 267 14.95 -11.51 23.88
CA GLY A 267 16.07 -10.70 24.39
C GLY A 267 16.83 -9.88 23.32
N ASP A 268 16.48 -10.01 22.03
CA ASP A 268 17.17 -9.27 20.96
C ASP A 268 16.78 -7.79 20.94
N LEU A 269 15.56 -7.43 21.32
CA LEU A 269 15.15 -6.03 21.41
C LEU A 269 15.98 -5.28 22.45
N ASN A 270 16.14 -5.82 23.64
CA ASN A 270 17.01 -5.21 24.67
C ASN A 270 18.44 -5.02 24.13
N ARG A 271 19.03 -6.04 23.53
CA ARG A 271 20.39 -5.94 22.94
C ARG A 271 20.47 -4.88 21.85
N LEU A 272 19.43 -4.76 21.01
CA LEU A 272 19.37 -3.76 19.96
C LEU A 272 19.35 -2.34 20.55
N PHE A 273 18.46 -2.08 21.52
CA PHE A 273 18.33 -0.76 22.13
C PHE A 273 19.55 -0.38 22.97
N GLU A 274 20.14 -1.32 23.72
CA GLU A 274 21.43 -1.13 24.42
C GLU A 274 22.54 -0.71 23.43
N ARG A 275 22.63 -1.36 22.27
CA ARG A 275 23.58 -0.99 21.22
C ARG A 275 23.28 0.40 20.65
N VAL A 276 22.02 0.71 20.34
CA VAL A 276 21.61 2.02 19.76
C VAL A 276 21.91 3.16 20.73
N THR A 277 21.82 2.93 22.04
CA THR A 277 22.03 3.94 23.07
C THR A 277 23.47 3.96 23.60
N ASN A 278 24.35 3.10 23.08
CA ASN A 278 25.75 3.04 23.50
C ASN A 278 26.54 4.28 23.00
N MET A 279 26.81 5.21 23.91
CA MET A 279 27.56 6.43 23.63
C MET A 279 29.08 6.19 23.44
N GLU A 280 29.57 4.99 23.76
CA GLU A 280 30.99 4.62 23.50
C GLU A 280 31.20 4.19 22.04
N ASP A 281 30.15 3.79 21.34
CA ASP A 281 30.16 3.53 19.90
C ASP A 281 30.09 4.86 19.14
N PRO A 282 31.15 5.30 18.44
CA PRO A 282 31.17 6.57 17.71
C PRO A 282 30.07 6.63 16.62
N TYR A 283 29.69 5.47 16.04
CA TYR A 283 28.63 5.42 15.04
C TYR A 283 27.25 5.71 15.65
N MET A 284 26.96 5.22 16.85
CA MET A 284 25.71 5.50 17.54
C MET A 284 25.73 6.89 18.18
N ALA A 285 26.81 7.28 18.81
CA ALA A 285 26.96 8.56 19.50
C ALA A 285 26.75 9.79 18.59
N GLN A 286 27.07 9.68 17.28
CA GLN A 286 26.84 10.77 16.32
C GLN A 286 25.37 11.19 16.21
N TYR A 287 24.43 10.27 16.44
CA TYR A 287 23.00 10.53 16.37
C TYR A 287 22.41 11.10 17.65
N LYS A 288 23.22 11.28 18.69
CA LYS A 288 22.83 11.80 20.01
C LYS A 288 21.62 11.08 20.60
N PRO A 289 21.71 9.76 20.78
CA PRO A 289 20.60 8.99 21.34
C PRO A 289 20.27 9.46 22.76
N LYS A 290 18.96 9.50 23.06
CA LYS A 290 18.42 9.79 24.37
C LYS A 290 17.36 8.76 24.74
N ILE A 291 17.56 8.10 25.86
CA ILE A 291 16.58 7.20 26.43
C ILE A 291 15.45 8.04 27.03
N VAL A 292 14.24 7.88 26.51
CA VAL A 292 13.01 8.50 27.05
C VAL A 292 12.36 7.56 28.04
N LEU A 293 12.35 6.26 27.73
CA LEU A 293 11.88 5.18 28.60
C LEU A 293 12.64 3.90 28.26
N GLN A 294 12.81 3.03 29.26
CA GLN A 294 13.45 1.72 29.11
C GLN A 294 12.92 0.72 30.17
N PRO A 295 13.13 -0.59 29.99
CA PRO A 295 12.85 -1.58 31.05
C PRO A 295 13.68 -1.33 32.32
N PRO A 296 13.13 -1.60 33.51
CA PRO A 296 11.83 -2.22 33.76
C PRO A 296 10.64 -1.25 33.83
N GLU A 297 10.87 0.06 33.73
CA GLU A 297 9.84 1.11 33.89
C GLU A 297 8.81 1.08 32.75
N GLY A 298 9.19 0.57 31.59
CA GLY A 298 8.32 0.43 30.41
C GLY A 298 9.06 -0.14 29.21
N PRO A 299 8.45 -0.12 28.02
CA PRO A 299 9.13 -0.48 26.78
C PRO A 299 10.21 0.56 26.43
N TRP A 300 11.14 0.18 25.56
CA TRP A 300 12.10 1.12 25.03
C TRP A 300 11.41 2.24 24.22
N VAL A 301 11.72 3.48 24.54
CA VAL A 301 11.40 4.66 23.72
C VAL A 301 12.67 5.51 23.66
N VAL A 302 13.25 5.66 22.47
CA VAL A 302 14.52 6.34 22.28
C VAL A 302 14.39 7.42 21.20
N THR A 303 14.92 8.62 21.45
CA THR A 303 15.07 9.65 20.43
C THR A 303 16.52 9.73 19.96
N LEU A 304 16.70 10.01 18.66
CA LEU A 304 17.97 10.27 18.02
C LEU A 304 17.92 11.70 17.50
N ASP A 305 18.53 12.66 18.19
CA ASP A 305 18.30 14.08 17.94
C ASP A 305 18.92 14.60 16.63
N GLU A 306 19.91 13.87 16.06
CA GLU A 306 20.63 14.23 14.82
C GLU A 306 20.72 13.03 13.86
N PHE A 307 19.62 12.31 13.68
CA PHE A 307 19.60 11.13 12.80
C PHE A 307 19.67 11.49 11.31
N LEU A 308 18.91 12.51 10.89
CA LEU A 308 18.94 12.99 9.51
C LEU A 308 19.64 14.34 9.42
N THR A 309 20.36 14.54 8.31
CA THR A 309 20.85 15.87 7.94
C THR A 309 19.71 16.75 7.40
N PRO A 310 19.89 18.09 7.40
CA PRO A 310 18.91 18.98 6.77
C PRO A 310 18.63 18.62 5.29
N GLU A 311 19.65 18.22 4.53
CA GLU A 311 19.55 17.87 3.12
C GLU A 311 18.74 16.59 2.92
N GLU A 312 18.91 15.59 3.79
CA GLU A 312 18.11 14.35 3.78
C GLU A 312 16.66 14.66 4.09
N CYS A 313 16.37 15.54 5.04
CA CYS A 313 15.00 15.97 5.32
C CYS A 313 14.36 16.68 4.11
N ASP A 314 15.07 17.62 3.49
CA ASP A 314 14.56 18.38 2.34
C ASP A 314 14.29 17.48 1.13
N ILE A 315 15.15 16.50 0.89
CA ILE A 315 14.94 15.58 -0.23
C ILE A 315 13.72 14.68 0.01
N LEU A 316 13.52 14.16 1.22
CA LEU A 316 12.37 13.32 1.54
C LEU A 316 11.05 14.11 1.40
N ILE A 317 10.99 15.35 1.89
CA ILE A 317 9.82 16.23 1.71
C ILE A 317 9.54 16.48 0.22
N ARG A 318 10.58 16.80 -0.55
CA ARG A 318 10.45 17.05 -2.00
C ARG A 318 10.01 15.81 -2.76
N MET A 319 10.61 14.65 -2.46
CA MET A 319 10.23 13.39 -3.11
C MET A 319 8.78 12.99 -2.78
N GLY A 320 8.32 13.20 -1.56
CA GLY A 320 6.92 13.00 -1.22
C GLY A 320 5.98 13.85 -2.09
N SER A 321 6.38 15.08 -2.42
CA SER A 321 5.62 15.96 -3.33
C SER A 321 5.70 15.51 -4.79
N VAL A 322 6.80 14.89 -5.21
CA VAL A 322 6.98 14.34 -6.58
C VAL A 322 6.16 13.07 -6.78
N GLU A 323 6.20 12.16 -5.80
CA GLU A 323 5.39 10.93 -5.80
C GLU A 323 3.87 11.23 -5.65
N GLY A 324 3.53 12.36 -5.03
CA GLY A 324 2.17 12.84 -4.77
C GLY A 324 1.63 12.42 -3.40
N TYR A 325 1.22 13.41 -2.61
CA TYR A 325 0.53 13.18 -1.34
C TYR A 325 -0.95 12.91 -1.58
N GLU A 326 -1.44 11.80 -1.04
CA GLU A 326 -2.83 11.41 -1.08
C GLU A 326 -3.37 11.28 0.35
N ARG A 327 -4.70 11.42 0.50
CA ARG A 327 -5.37 11.20 1.79
C ARG A 327 -5.01 9.82 2.33
N SER A 328 -4.50 9.78 3.57
CA SER A 328 -4.15 8.52 4.21
C SER A 328 -5.38 7.64 4.46
N THR A 329 -5.21 6.34 4.29
CA THR A 329 -6.24 5.31 4.51
C THR A 329 -5.83 4.37 5.62
N ASP A 330 -6.81 3.78 6.27
CA ASP A 330 -6.63 2.67 7.21
C ASP A 330 -6.89 1.33 6.50
N VAL A 331 -6.58 0.21 7.15
CA VAL A 331 -6.90 -1.14 6.69
C VAL A 331 -8.42 -1.31 6.68
N GLY A 332 -8.97 -1.67 5.53
CA GLY A 332 -10.40 -1.86 5.33
C GLY A 332 -10.84 -3.33 5.47
N LYS A 333 -11.83 -3.74 4.69
CA LYS A 333 -12.37 -5.10 4.69
C LYS A 333 -11.43 -6.07 3.98
N ARG A 334 -11.46 -7.35 4.41
CA ARG A 334 -10.78 -8.42 3.69
C ARG A 334 -11.44 -8.62 2.32
N MET A 335 -10.61 -8.67 1.29
CA MET A 335 -11.01 -8.85 -0.10
C MET A 335 -11.05 -10.34 -0.47
N PHE A 336 -11.62 -10.65 -1.65
CA PHE A 336 -11.75 -12.00 -2.20
C PHE A 336 -10.42 -12.76 -2.32
N ASP A 337 -9.34 -12.04 -2.61
CA ASP A 337 -8.00 -12.60 -2.79
C ASP A 337 -7.22 -12.75 -1.47
N GLY A 338 -7.85 -12.41 -0.36
CA GLY A 338 -7.26 -12.44 0.98
C GLY A 338 -6.44 -11.21 1.35
N SER A 339 -6.32 -10.22 0.46
CA SER A 339 -5.80 -8.88 0.77
C SER A 339 -6.83 -8.06 1.56
N TYR A 340 -6.46 -6.84 1.93
CA TYR A 340 -7.35 -5.91 2.60
C TYR A 340 -7.54 -4.64 1.77
N ASP A 341 -8.78 -4.18 1.69
CA ASP A 341 -9.12 -2.93 1.02
C ASP A 341 -8.58 -1.71 1.81
N LYS A 342 -8.57 -0.56 1.15
CA LYS A 342 -8.21 0.72 1.76
C LYS A 342 -9.49 1.44 2.19
N HIS A 343 -9.53 1.86 3.46
CA HIS A 343 -10.66 2.56 4.04
C HIS A 343 -10.30 4.00 4.43
N LEU A 344 -11.07 4.97 3.93
CA LEU A 344 -11.00 6.34 4.42
C LEU A 344 -11.68 6.42 5.79
N SER A 345 -10.94 6.86 6.79
CA SER A 345 -11.36 6.89 8.18
C SER A 345 -11.14 8.28 8.78
N ASP A 346 -12.03 8.65 9.70
CA ASP A 346 -11.88 9.86 10.52
C ASP A 346 -10.86 9.68 11.65
N SER A 347 -10.30 8.48 11.81
CA SER A 347 -9.22 8.20 12.75
C SER A 347 -7.89 8.81 12.31
N ARG A 348 -7.70 8.94 10.98
CA ARG A 348 -6.45 9.40 10.36
C ARG A 348 -6.75 10.45 9.30
N THR A 349 -6.36 11.72 9.57
CA THR A 349 -6.67 12.86 8.70
C THR A 349 -5.48 13.38 7.88
N SER A 350 -4.29 12.78 8.03
CA SER A 350 -3.08 13.11 7.30
C SER A 350 -3.13 12.76 5.81
N GLU A 351 -2.17 13.26 5.07
CA GLU A 351 -1.81 12.80 3.73
C GLU A 351 -0.53 11.98 3.78
N ASN A 352 -0.39 11.00 2.88
CA ASN A 352 0.83 10.22 2.75
C ASN A 352 1.24 10.02 1.29
N SER A 353 2.52 9.75 1.12
CA SER A 353 3.15 9.31 -0.12
C SER A 353 4.16 8.21 0.21
N TRP A 354 4.40 7.30 -0.72
CA TRP A 354 5.35 6.21 -0.51
C TRP A 354 6.66 6.49 -1.25
N CYS A 355 7.78 6.41 -0.53
CA CYS A 355 9.11 6.56 -1.10
C CYS A 355 9.48 5.35 -1.95
N ARG A 356 8.98 5.32 -3.20
CA ARG A 356 9.23 4.31 -4.21
C ARG A 356 9.99 4.93 -5.38
N ASP A 357 10.21 4.19 -6.43
CA ASP A 357 10.75 4.65 -7.71
C ASP A 357 11.86 5.74 -7.58
N GLU A 358 11.58 6.99 -7.96
CA GLU A 358 12.57 8.07 -7.93
C GLU A 358 13.05 8.41 -6.51
N CYS A 359 12.17 8.33 -5.53
CA CYS A 359 12.52 8.56 -4.12
C CYS A 359 13.47 7.49 -3.60
N TYR A 360 13.15 6.21 -3.83
CA TYR A 360 13.96 5.08 -3.38
C TYR A 360 15.32 5.04 -4.10
N GLU A 361 15.36 5.35 -5.39
CA GLU A 361 16.57 5.35 -6.20
C GLU A 361 17.45 6.59 -5.95
N HIS A 362 16.92 7.64 -5.32
CA HIS A 362 17.69 8.85 -5.03
C HIS A 362 18.87 8.55 -4.09
N PRO A 363 20.09 9.07 -4.35
CA PRO A 363 21.27 8.77 -3.52
C PRO A 363 21.08 9.05 -2.03
N LEU A 364 20.43 10.17 -1.66
CA LEU A 364 20.14 10.50 -0.26
C LEU A 364 19.02 9.60 0.30
N GLY A 365 18.04 9.17 -0.52
CA GLY A 365 17.06 8.17 -0.11
C GLY A 365 17.72 6.85 0.27
N LYS A 366 18.59 6.33 -0.59
CA LYS A 366 19.41 5.13 -0.31
C LYS A 366 20.27 5.27 0.93
N GLN A 367 20.82 6.46 1.15
CA GLN A 367 21.61 6.74 2.35
C GLN A 367 20.76 6.64 3.63
N VAL A 368 19.51 7.14 3.60
CA VAL A 368 18.61 7.03 4.75
C VAL A 368 18.27 5.57 5.03
N PHE A 369 17.93 4.76 4.02
CA PHE A 369 17.70 3.32 4.20
C PHE A 369 18.94 2.62 4.78
N SER A 370 20.13 2.90 4.25
CA SER A 370 21.38 2.35 4.79
C SER A 370 21.64 2.76 6.24
N LYS A 371 21.29 3.99 6.64
CA LYS A 371 21.39 4.42 8.04
C LYS A 371 20.43 3.64 8.94
N ILE A 372 19.20 3.40 8.48
CA ILE A 372 18.19 2.60 9.23
C ILE A 372 18.70 1.18 9.44
N GLU A 373 19.19 0.53 8.38
CA GLU A 373 19.77 -0.82 8.46
C GLU A 373 20.95 -0.88 9.44
N LYS A 374 21.89 0.04 9.33
CA LYS A 374 23.06 0.09 10.23
C LYS A 374 22.70 0.41 11.67
N LEU A 375 21.70 1.30 11.89
CA LEU A 375 21.22 1.64 13.22
C LEU A 375 20.59 0.43 13.89
N THR A 376 19.66 -0.24 13.21
CA THR A 376 18.86 -1.31 13.79
C THR A 376 19.51 -2.69 13.70
N GLY A 377 20.40 -2.89 12.72
CA GLY A 377 20.92 -4.21 12.37
C GLY A 377 19.92 -5.09 11.62
N ILE A 378 18.73 -4.56 11.33
CA ILE A 378 17.70 -5.25 10.56
C ILE A 378 17.92 -4.95 9.07
N PRO A 379 18.04 -5.98 8.21
CA PRO A 379 18.30 -5.77 6.79
C PRO A 379 17.24 -4.89 6.12
N GLU A 380 17.65 -4.06 5.16
CA GLU A 380 16.75 -3.16 4.44
C GLU A 380 15.56 -3.89 3.79
N LYS A 381 15.75 -5.12 3.34
CA LYS A 381 14.68 -5.94 2.75
C LYS A 381 13.52 -6.24 3.72
N ASN A 382 13.77 -6.19 5.03
CA ASN A 382 12.76 -6.33 6.08
C ASN A 382 11.99 -5.02 6.35
N SER A 383 12.43 -3.89 5.75
CA SER A 383 11.78 -2.60 5.91
C SER A 383 10.74 -2.37 4.82
N GLU A 384 9.59 -1.84 5.19
CA GLU A 384 8.66 -1.25 4.23
C GLU A 384 9.33 -0.08 3.49
N HIS A 385 8.73 0.35 2.38
CA HIS A 385 9.08 1.64 1.82
C HIS A 385 8.75 2.74 2.84
N LEU A 386 9.55 3.81 2.91
CA LEU A 386 9.23 4.92 3.80
C LEU A 386 7.86 5.49 3.44
N GLN A 387 6.98 5.56 4.44
CA GLN A 387 5.72 6.27 4.30
C GLN A 387 5.94 7.73 4.66
N LEU A 388 6.05 8.58 3.65
CA LEU A 388 6.20 10.02 3.81
C LEU A 388 4.85 10.63 4.18
N LEU A 389 4.82 11.44 5.24
CA LEU A 389 3.60 11.96 5.85
C LEU A 389 3.59 13.48 5.83
N LYS A 390 2.40 14.03 5.59
CA LYS A 390 2.12 15.46 5.68
C LYS A 390 0.88 15.67 6.55
N TYR A 391 0.99 16.57 7.52
CA TYR A 391 -0.11 17.01 8.36
C TYR A 391 -0.23 18.52 8.30
N GLU A 392 -1.38 19.01 7.87
CA GLU A 392 -1.75 20.42 7.93
C GLU A 392 -2.38 20.75 9.28
N VAL A 393 -2.63 22.04 9.55
CA VAL A 393 -3.26 22.50 10.79
C VAL A 393 -4.58 21.74 11.04
N GLY A 394 -4.75 21.23 12.24
CA GLY A 394 -5.89 20.45 12.67
C GLY A 394 -5.82 18.97 12.29
N GLN A 395 -4.91 18.54 11.43
CA GLN A 395 -4.77 17.12 11.07
C GLN A 395 -4.06 16.32 12.15
N TYR A 396 -4.47 15.06 12.30
CA TYR A 396 -4.05 14.13 13.35
C TYR A 396 -4.11 12.68 12.89
N TYR A 397 -3.59 11.78 13.73
CA TYR A 397 -3.88 10.35 13.70
C TYR A 397 -4.19 9.90 15.13
N LYS A 398 -5.43 9.40 15.36
CA LYS A 398 -5.89 8.92 16.67
C LYS A 398 -5.01 7.78 17.19
N SER A 399 -5.20 7.42 18.46
CA SER A 399 -4.50 6.33 19.12
C SER A 399 -4.62 5.03 18.31
N HIS A 400 -3.49 4.45 17.95
CA HIS A 400 -3.36 3.23 17.14
C HIS A 400 -2.10 2.48 17.54
N HIS A 401 -1.95 1.30 16.99
CA HIS A 401 -0.76 0.48 17.12
C HIS A 401 -0.21 0.13 15.74
N ASP A 402 1.12 0.04 15.63
CA ASP A 402 1.76 -0.32 14.35
C ASP A 402 1.78 -1.84 14.09
N TYR A 403 1.54 -2.65 15.13
CA TYR A 403 1.39 -4.09 14.98
C TYR A 403 0.11 -4.43 14.21
N ILE A 404 0.24 -5.27 13.19
CA ILE A 404 -0.87 -5.73 12.36
C ILE A 404 -1.02 -7.24 12.59
N SER A 405 -2.10 -7.67 13.24
CA SER A 405 -2.28 -9.05 13.68
C SER A 405 -2.27 -10.08 12.54
N PHE A 406 -2.84 -9.75 11.36
CA PHE A 406 -2.82 -10.70 10.23
C PHE A 406 -1.44 -10.88 9.59
N HIS A 407 -0.44 -10.02 9.89
CA HIS A 407 0.94 -10.21 9.43
C HIS A 407 1.61 -11.42 10.07
N THR A 408 1.11 -11.95 11.19
CA THR A 408 1.55 -13.25 11.73
C THR A 408 1.41 -14.38 10.71
N LYS A 409 0.43 -14.26 9.81
CA LYS A 409 0.13 -15.21 8.73
C LYS A 409 0.68 -14.78 7.37
N ARG A 410 1.61 -13.81 7.33
CA ARG A 410 2.27 -13.32 6.11
C ARG A 410 3.76 -13.68 6.13
N GLN A 411 4.35 -13.79 4.94
CA GLN A 411 5.77 -14.11 4.80
C GLN A 411 6.68 -13.10 5.50
N CYS A 412 6.30 -11.81 5.48
CA CYS A 412 7.06 -10.74 6.12
C CYS A 412 7.10 -10.81 7.66
N GLY A 413 6.16 -11.53 8.28
CA GLY A 413 5.99 -11.49 9.72
C GLY A 413 5.52 -10.12 10.23
N VAL A 414 5.41 -9.96 11.54
CA VAL A 414 4.90 -8.74 12.18
C VAL A 414 5.88 -7.58 12.07
N ARG A 415 5.36 -6.34 12.19
CA ARG A 415 6.19 -5.15 12.42
C ARG A 415 6.77 -5.22 13.82
N VAL A 416 8.08 -5.26 13.93
CA VAL A 416 8.79 -5.37 15.22
C VAL A 416 9.25 -4.02 15.77
N LEU A 417 9.60 -3.08 14.89
CA LEU A 417 10.08 -1.75 15.22
C LEU A 417 9.46 -0.69 14.34
N THR A 418 9.23 0.48 14.93
CA THR A 418 8.95 1.71 14.20
C THR A 418 10.05 2.74 14.46
N LEU A 419 10.60 3.29 13.38
CA LEU A 419 11.44 4.47 13.40
C LEU A 419 10.71 5.61 12.72
N PHE A 420 10.22 6.58 13.50
CA PHE A 420 9.55 7.76 12.99
C PHE A 420 10.54 8.90 12.80
N LEU A 421 10.60 9.47 11.60
CA LEU A 421 11.51 10.53 11.21
C LEU A 421 10.77 11.86 11.17
N TYR A 422 11.24 12.86 11.92
CA TYR A 422 10.73 14.23 11.86
C TYR A 422 11.53 15.02 10.81
N LEU A 423 10.88 15.46 9.74
CA LEU A 423 11.55 16.07 8.59
C LEU A 423 11.62 17.58 8.67
N ASN A 424 10.84 18.22 9.55
CA ASN A 424 10.88 19.65 9.79
C ASN A 424 10.54 20.00 11.24
N ASP A 425 10.81 21.25 11.60
CA ASP A 425 10.30 21.84 12.83
C ASP A 425 8.83 22.21 12.64
N VAL A 426 8.03 22.15 13.72
CA VAL A 426 6.63 22.53 13.75
C VAL A 426 6.44 23.61 14.80
N SER A 427 5.76 24.71 14.45
CA SER A 427 5.62 25.88 15.33
C SER A 427 4.83 25.56 16.60
N ALA A 428 3.74 24.77 16.47
CA ALA A 428 2.94 24.30 17.61
C ALA A 428 2.19 23.00 17.29
N GLY A 429 2.03 22.15 18.29
CA GLY A 429 1.33 20.87 18.17
C GLY A 429 2.15 19.79 17.45
N GLY A 430 1.49 18.82 16.84
CA GLY A 430 2.09 17.78 16.00
C GLY A 430 2.96 16.75 16.72
N GLY A 431 2.95 16.68 18.06
CA GLY A 431 3.72 15.71 18.85
C GLY A 431 3.28 14.27 18.58
N THR A 432 4.18 13.32 18.83
CA THR A 432 3.86 11.89 18.92
C THR A 432 3.67 11.52 20.38
N LYS A 433 2.46 11.10 20.77
CA LYS A 433 2.11 10.80 22.14
C LYS A 433 1.84 9.30 22.33
N PHE A 434 2.47 8.70 23.34
CA PHE A 434 2.19 7.35 23.81
C PHE A 434 1.20 7.43 24.99
N ASP A 435 -0.04 7.03 24.74
CA ASP A 435 -1.14 7.25 25.69
C ASP A 435 -0.96 6.49 27.00
N LYS A 436 -0.59 5.19 26.91
CA LYS A 436 -0.39 4.32 28.08
C LYS A 436 0.87 4.67 28.89
N LEU A 437 1.83 5.38 28.27
CA LEU A 437 3.11 5.76 28.89
C LEU A 437 3.13 7.21 29.39
N ASN A 438 2.15 8.01 28.99
CA ASN A 438 2.10 9.46 29.23
C ASN A 438 3.36 10.22 28.74
N ILE A 439 3.91 9.79 27.61
CA ILE A 439 5.08 10.38 26.96
C ILE A 439 4.63 11.12 25.72
N THR A 440 5.17 12.32 25.49
CA THR A 440 4.99 13.06 24.22
C THR A 440 6.34 13.52 23.70
N VAL A 441 6.64 13.18 22.45
CA VAL A 441 7.85 13.62 21.76
C VAL A 441 7.47 14.65 20.70
N MET A 442 8.06 15.85 20.82
CA MET A 442 7.77 16.96 19.91
C MET A 442 8.62 16.89 18.64
N PRO A 443 8.05 17.31 17.50
CA PRO A 443 8.77 17.42 16.25
C PRO A 443 10.03 18.29 16.37
N LYS A 444 11.11 17.82 15.77
CA LYS A 444 12.33 18.57 15.54
C LYS A 444 12.99 18.05 14.28
N ARG A 445 13.34 18.94 13.36
CA ARG A 445 13.98 18.55 12.09
C ARG A 445 15.22 17.71 12.33
N GLY A 446 15.28 16.56 11.63
CA GLY A 446 16.38 15.62 11.70
C GLY A 446 16.34 14.63 12.87
N LYS A 447 15.39 14.81 13.81
CA LYS A 447 15.17 13.87 14.91
C LYS A 447 14.50 12.59 14.39
N ALA A 448 14.89 11.45 14.96
CA ALA A 448 14.14 10.20 14.86
C ALA A 448 13.65 9.75 16.23
N LEU A 449 12.54 9.02 16.23
CA LEU A 449 11.92 8.39 17.41
C LEU A 449 11.81 6.89 17.12
N LEU A 450 12.42 6.06 17.96
CA LEU A 450 12.49 4.60 17.83
C LEU A 450 11.78 3.93 18.99
N TRP A 451 10.89 2.97 18.68
CA TRP A 451 10.20 2.13 19.67
C TRP A 451 9.86 0.75 19.12
N PRO A 452 9.73 -0.30 19.98
CA PRO A 452 9.28 -1.61 19.55
C PRO A 452 7.75 -1.65 19.44
N SER A 453 7.25 -2.50 18.56
CA SER A 453 5.83 -2.85 18.47
C SER A 453 5.50 -4.16 19.18
N VAL A 454 6.54 -4.89 19.63
CA VAL A 454 6.42 -6.24 20.17
C VAL A 454 7.17 -6.38 21.51
N LEU A 455 6.88 -7.45 22.23
CA LEU A 455 7.54 -7.79 23.49
C LEU A 455 8.96 -8.30 23.24
N ASP A 456 9.89 -8.06 24.19
CA ASP A 456 11.26 -8.58 24.12
C ASP A 456 11.32 -10.09 24.40
N GLU A 457 10.40 -10.60 25.21
CA GLU A 457 10.28 -12.01 25.56
C GLU A 457 9.75 -12.85 24.40
N ASP A 458 8.88 -12.27 23.57
CA ASP A 458 8.37 -12.86 22.34
C ASP A 458 8.16 -11.77 21.26
N PRO A 459 9.13 -11.59 20.36
CA PRO A 459 9.06 -10.55 19.33
C PRO A 459 8.01 -10.80 18.21
N ASN A 460 7.10 -11.75 18.39
CA ASN A 460 5.91 -11.94 17.58
C ASN A 460 4.61 -11.52 18.30
N GLU A 461 4.67 -11.26 19.60
CA GLU A 461 3.54 -10.80 20.39
C GLU A 461 3.54 -9.27 20.56
N ILE A 462 2.34 -8.69 20.46
CA ILE A 462 2.14 -7.24 20.56
C ILE A 462 2.54 -6.68 21.94
N ASP A 463 3.27 -5.56 21.97
CA ASP A 463 3.43 -4.76 23.18
C ASP A 463 2.37 -3.64 23.23
N GLU A 464 1.26 -3.91 23.85
CA GLU A 464 0.15 -2.95 23.95
C GLU A 464 0.50 -1.62 24.63
N ARG A 465 1.64 -1.51 25.32
CA ARG A 465 2.07 -0.27 25.94
C ARG A 465 2.46 0.78 24.95
N THR A 466 2.79 0.39 23.69
CA THR A 466 3.27 1.28 22.63
C THR A 466 2.17 1.83 21.72
N TYR A 467 0.89 1.74 22.14
CA TYR A 467 -0.18 2.52 21.52
C TYR A 467 0.18 4.01 21.51
N HIS A 468 0.05 4.64 20.37
CA HIS A 468 0.47 6.03 20.18
C HIS A 468 -0.44 6.78 19.21
N GLN A 469 -0.34 8.11 19.25
CA GLN A 469 -1.10 9.00 18.38
C GLN A 469 -0.23 10.15 17.85
N ALA A 470 -0.57 10.66 16.67
CA ALA A 470 -0.06 11.94 16.20
C ALA A 470 -1.05 13.02 16.64
N LEU A 471 -0.60 13.87 17.57
CA LEU A 471 -1.39 15.00 18.05
C LEU A 471 -1.66 16.01 16.92
N PRO A 472 -2.78 16.75 16.97
CA PRO A 472 -3.07 17.76 15.99
C PRO A 472 -1.92 18.76 15.81
N VAL A 473 -1.67 19.17 14.57
CA VAL A 473 -0.83 20.33 14.28
C VAL A 473 -1.64 21.56 14.61
N GLU A 474 -1.10 22.43 15.46
CA GLU A 474 -1.78 23.67 15.88
C GLU A 474 -1.34 24.88 15.04
N ASP A 475 -0.07 24.89 14.60
CA ASP A 475 0.47 25.93 13.71
C ASP A 475 1.58 25.36 12.82
N GLY A 476 1.57 25.73 11.54
CA GLY A 476 2.51 25.28 10.54
C GLY A 476 2.07 24.00 9.84
N VAL A 477 3.02 23.27 9.24
CA VAL A 477 2.83 21.97 8.59
C VAL A 477 3.84 21.00 9.17
N LYS A 478 3.41 19.79 9.51
CA LYS A 478 4.29 18.71 9.95
C LYS A 478 4.58 17.77 8.79
N TYR A 479 5.88 17.56 8.52
CA TYR A 479 6.36 16.50 7.66
C TYR A 479 7.08 15.43 8.48
N GLY A 480 6.82 14.17 8.18
CA GLY A 480 7.46 13.03 8.83
C GLY A 480 7.57 11.84 7.90
N ALA A 481 8.22 10.78 8.36
CA ALA A 481 8.23 9.51 7.65
C ALA A 481 8.22 8.35 8.64
N ASN A 482 7.41 7.32 8.37
CA ASN A 482 7.45 6.04 9.04
C ASN A 482 8.44 5.11 8.32
N ALA A 483 9.32 4.48 9.09
CA ALA A 483 10.04 3.29 8.69
C ALA A 483 9.56 2.13 9.59
N TRP A 484 8.79 1.21 9.02
CA TRP A 484 8.34 0.00 9.70
C TRP A 484 9.24 -1.17 9.32
N LEU A 485 9.75 -1.86 10.33
CA LEU A 485 10.66 -2.97 10.16
C LEU A 485 9.97 -4.26 10.61
N HIS A 486 10.09 -5.29 9.77
CA HIS A 486 9.44 -6.58 9.95
C HIS A 486 10.39 -7.66 10.45
N GLN A 487 9.81 -8.72 11.02
CA GLN A 487 10.56 -9.91 11.43
C GLN A 487 11.29 -10.57 10.27
N ARG A 488 10.75 -10.51 9.06
CA ARG A 488 11.26 -11.18 7.87
C ARG A 488 11.29 -10.26 6.66
N ASP A 489 11.73 -10.78 5.53
CA ASP A 489 11.73 -10.04 4.27
C ASP A 489 10.33 -9.52 3.93
N PHE A 490 10.20 -8.20 3.81
CA PHE A 490 8.97 -7.53 3.42
C PHE A 490 8.94 -7.23 1.92
N LYS A 491 10.08 -6.82 1.34
CA LYS A 491 10.11 -6.28 -0.02
C LYS A 491 9.81 -7.33 -1.08
N THR A 492 10.42 -8.51 -0.98
CA THR A 492 10.19 -9.59 -1.94
C THR A 492 8.72 -10.04 -1.96
N PRO A 493 8.08 -10.37 -0.81
CA PRO A 493 6.65 -10.64 -0.78
C PRO A 493 5.77 -9.48 -1.25
N ASN A 494 6.12 -8.24 -0.91
CA ASN A 494 5.36 -7.06 -1.34
C ASN A 494 5.33 -6.92 -2.88
N ASP A 495 6.46 -7.19 -3.55
CA ASP A 495 6.54 -7.13 -5.02
C ASP A 495 5.71 -8.23 -5.70
N LEU A 496 5.31 -9.25 -4.96
CA LEU A 496 4.43 -10.35 -5.38
C LEU A 496 2.96 -10.15 -4.95
N GLY A 497 2.63 -9.07 -4.27
CA GLY A 497 1.29 -8.83 -3.72
C GLY A 497 0.93 -9.76 -2.56
N CYS A 498 1.91 -10.07 -1.70
CA CYS A 498 1.80 -11.02 -0.60
C CYS A 498 1.71 -10.39 0.80
N VAL A 499 1.63 -9.08 0.91
CA VAL A 499 1.59 -8.34 2.18
C VAL A 499 0.38 -7.44 2.28
#